data_6413aafd583a3b9fd82c618cc91dc790
#
_entry.id   6413aafd583a3b9fd82c618cc91dc790
#
_cell.length_a   1.000
_cell.length_b   1.000
_cell.length_c   1.000
_cell.angle_alpha   90.00
_cell.angle_beta   90.00
_cell.angle_gamma   90.00
#
_symmetry.space_group_name_H-M   'P 1'
#
loop_
_entity.id
_entity.type
_entity.pdbx_description
1 polymer ?
#
loop_
_entity_poly.entity_id
_entity_poly.type
_entity_poly.pdbx_seq_one_letter_code
_entity_poly.pdbx_strand_id
1 'polypeptide(L)'
;MGTIIRPEVSKSNDYWIPRDRYYELQHFCLQYPSWVEFCREADSTSKIRLDKALPKKIFGHSDPVLYAVELRERYFSYIHIVQEAADETDIFLAKYLLKDVTEKRPYTYLQGVMQIPCGRTAYYILRRKYFWILDKLRI
;
A
#
# COMPACT_ATOMS: atom_id res chain seq x y z
N MET A 1 -7.88 19.76 14.54
CA MET A 1 -7.61 19.32 13.18
C MET A 1 -6.13 19.13 12.96
N GLY A 2 -5.75 17.97 12.46
CA GLY A 2 -4.36 17.70 12.14
C GLY A 2 -3.89 18.50 10.94
N THR A 3 -2.67 18.97 10.99
CA THR A 3 -2.03 19.61 9.85
C THR A 3 -1.81 18.55 8.77
N ILE A 4 -2.33 18.79 7.58
CA ILE A 4 -2.09 17.92 6.45
C ILE A 4 -0.74 18.30 5.86
N ILE A 5 0.24 17.40 5.97
CA ILE A 5 1.53 17.59 5.34
C ILE A 5 1.45 16.97 3.96
N ARG A 6 1.49 17.82 2.94
CA ARG A 6 1.40 17.39 1.54
C ARG A 6 2.79 17.34 0.94
N PRO A 7 3.21 16.20 0.40
CA PRO A 7 4.53 16.10 -0.23
C PRO A 7 4.74 17.09 -1.38
N GLU A 8 3.67 17.42 -2.08
CA GLU A 8 3.74 18.31 -3.25
C GLU A 8 3.84 19.78 -2.92
N VAL A 9 3.69 20.19 -1.66
CA VAL A 9 3.65 21.61 -1.28
C VAL A 9 5.00 22.31 -1.47
N SER A 10 6.10 21.58 -1.31
CA SER A 10 7.42 22.19 -1.40
C SER A 10 8.39 21.29 -2.14
N LYS A 11 8.88 21.76 -3.27
CA LYS A 11 9.92 21.08 -4.05
C LYS A 11 11.26 21.07 -3.33
N SER A 12 11.45 21.92 -2.32
CA SER A 12 12.66 21.92 -1.51
C SER A 12 12.68 20.81 -0.46
N ASN A 13 11.58 20.10 -0.26
CA ASN A 13 11.53 18.97 0.64
C ASN A 13 12.26 17.78 0.04
N ASP A 14 13.11 17.13 0.82
CA ASP A 14 13.90 15.99 0.36
C ASP A 14 13.03 14.81 -0.12
N TYR A 15 11.81 14.71 0.41
CA TYR A 15 10.88 13.64 0.08
C TYR A 15 9.72 14.12 -0.77
N TRP A 16 9.97 15.15 -1.58
CA TRP A 16 8.94 15.67 -2.46
C TRP A 16 8.65 14.71 -3.60
N ILE A 17 7.36 14.51 -3.88
CA ILE A 17 6.88 13.82 -5.07
C ILE A 17 5.73 14.64 -5.67
N PRO A 18 5.50 14.53 -7.00
CA PRO A 18 4.39 15.24 -7.63
C PRO A 18 3.05 14.87 -7.00
N ARG A 19 2.13 15.83 -6.96
CA ARG A 19 0.82 15.66 -6.33
C ARG A 19 0.04 14.46 -6.86
N ASP A 20 -0.06 14.36 -8.18
CA ASP A 20 -0.86 13.27 -8.79
C ASP A 20 -0.22 11.92 -8.54
N ARG A 21 1.11 11.85 -8.53
CA ARG A 21 1.84 10.63 -8.19
C ARG A 21 1.61 10.24 -6.74
N TYR A 22 1.59 11.21 -5.83
CA TYR A 22 1.29 10.96 -4.42
C TYR A 22 -0.08 10.33 -4.25
N TYR A 23 -1.11 10.87 -4.91
CA TYR A 23 -2.45 10.31 -4.83
C TYR A 23 -2.54 8.92 -5.46
N GLU A 24 -1.84 8.70 -6.57
CA GLU A 24 -1.77 7.38 -7.18
C GLU A 24 -1.20 6.35 -6.21
N LEU A 25 -0.08 6.69 -5.55
CA LEU A 25 0.55 5.79 -4.58
C LEU A 25 -0.33 5.57 -3.35
N GLN A 26 -1.02 6.61 -2.89
CA GLN A 26 -1.96 6.48 -1.79
C GLN A 26 -3.08 5.50 -2.13
N HIS A 27 -3.68 5.63 -3.29
CA HIS A 27 -4.72 4.72 -3.74
C HIS A 27 -4.20 3.31 -4.01
N PHE A 28 -2.96 3.20 -4.46
CA PHE A 28 -2.31 1.90 -4.62
C PHE A 28 -2.27 1.16 -3.28
N CYS A 29 -1.80 1.82 -2.23
CA CYS A 29 -1.71 1.21 -0.90
C CYS A 29 -3.08 0.80 -0.34
N LEU A 30 -4.12 1.55 -0.64
CA LEU A 30 -5.47 1.24 -0.14
C LEU A 30 -6.07 -0.03 -0.72
N GLN A 31 -5.50 -0.55 -1.79
CA GLN A 31 -5.92 -1.82 -2.37
C GLN A 31 -5.27 -3.03 -1.67
N TYR A 32 -4.30 -2.80 -0.81
CA TYR A 32 -3.54 -3.85 -0.13
C TYR A 32 -4.42 -4.89 0.56
N PRO A 33 -5.45 -4.53 1.35
CA PRO A 33 -6.31 -5.53 1.98
C PRO A 33 -6.97 -6.47 0.97
N SER A 34 -7.36 -5.93 -0.19
CA SER A 34 -7.97 -6.74 -1.25
C SER A 34 -6.99 -7.74 -1.85
N TRP A 35 -5.73 -7.34 -2.03
CA TRP A 35 -4.70 -8.24 -2.54
C TRP A 35 -4.41 -9.37 -1.56
N VAL A 36 -4.32 -9.04 -0.27
CA VAL A 36 -4.08 -10.04 0.79
C VAL A 36 -5.22 -11.04 0.83
N GLU A 37 -6.46 -10.56 0.77
CA GLU A 37 -7.64 -11.43 0.79
C GLU A 37 -7.66 -12.37 -0.41
N PHE A 38 -7.39 -11.84 -1.61
CA PHE A 38 -7.33 -12.67 -2.82
C PHE A 38 -6.28 -13.76 -2.71
N CYS A 39 -5.07 -13.42 -2.26
CA CYS A 39 -3.98 -14.38 -2.13
C CYS A 39 -4.29 -15.44 -1.07
N ARG A 40 -4.93 -15.05 0.04
CA ARG A 40 -5.31 -15.98 1.09
C ARG A 40 -6.37 -16.97 0.61
N GLU A 41 -7.37 -16.52 -0.13
CA GLU A 41 -8.38 -17.39 -0.71
C GLU A 41 -7.78 -18.37 -1.71
N ALA A 42 -6.82 -17.91 -2.52
CA ALA A 42 -6.14 -18.76 -3.49
C ALA A 42 -5.31 -19.86 -2.81
N ASP A 43 -4.74 -19.58 -1.63
CA ASP A 43 -3.96 -20.56 -0.87
C ASP A 43 -4.84 -21.55 -0.13
N SER A 44 -6.00 -21.13 0.38
CA SER A 44 -6.85 -21.96 1.23
C SER A 44 -7.79 -22.86 0.45
N THR A 45 -8.08 -22.53 -0.81
CA THR A 45 -8.98 -23.30 -1.66
C THR A 45 -8.35 -23.54 -3.01
N SER A 46 -8.46 -24.77 -3.51
CA SER A 46 -8.09 -25.10 -4.88
C SER A 46 -9.06 -24.48 -5.90
N LYS A 47 -10.14 -23.89 -5.41
CA LYS A 47 -11.13 -23.21 -6.24
C LYS A 47 -11.06 -21.72 -6.01
N ILE A 48 -10.34 -21.04 -6.85
CA ILE A 48 -10.42 -19.60 -6.94
C ILE A 48 -11.82 -19.29 -7.48
N ARG A 49 -12.55 -18.39 -6.79
CA ARG A 49 -13.83 -17.92 -7.31
C ARG A 49 -13.59 -17.03 -8.50
N LEU A 50 -13.48 -17.65 -9.65
CA LEU A 50 -13.12 -17.00 -10.90
C LEU A 50 -14.15 -15.95 -11.31
N ASP A 51 -15.42 -16.16 -10.97
CA ASP A 51 -16.50 -15.23 -11.25
C ASP A 51 -16.35 -13.87 -10.55
N LYS A 52 -15.66 -13.82 -9.40
CA LYS A 52 -15.39 -12.58 -8.69
C LYS A 52 -14.04 -11.96 -9.01
N ALA A 53 -13.07 -12.79 -9.34
CA ALA A 53 -11.70 -12.37 -9.56
C ALA A 53 -11.44 -11.94 -11.00
N LEU A 54 -12.23 -12.47 -11.95
CA LEU A 54 -11.95 -12.32 -13.37
C LEU A 54 -13.03 -11.53 -14.08
N PRO A 55 -12.69 -10.38 -14.67
CA PRO A 55 -13.56 -9.75 -15.65
C PRO A 55 -13.66 -10.70 -16.83
N LYS A 56 -14.89 -11.03 -17.21
CA LYS A 56 -15.12 -11.94 -18.35
C LYS A 56 -14.49 -11.36 -19.62
N LYS A 57 -13.67 -12.16 -20.27
CA LYS A 57 -13.10 -11.89 -21.60
C LYS A 57 -12.20 -10.66 -21.72
N ILE A 58 -11.54 -10.23 -20.64
CA ILE A 58 -10.54 -9.16 -20.78
C ILE A 58 -9.27 -9.75 -21.39
N PHE A 59 -8.75 -9.06 -22.41
CA PHE A 59 -7.47 -9.33 -23.06
C PHE A 59 -7.35 -10.73 -23.70
N GLY A 60 -8.46 -11.34 -24.07
CA GLY A 60 -8.43 -12.61 -24.80
C GLY A 60 -7.89 -13.79 -24.00
N HIS A 61 -7.86 -13.70 -22.67
CA HIS A 61 -7.46 -14.83 -21.83
C HIS A 61 -8.50 -15.92 -21.91
N SER A 62 -8.13 -17.02 -22.60
CA SER A 62 -8.99 -18.19 -22.75
C SER A 62 -8.84 -19.17 -21.58
N ASP A 63 -7.80 -19.01 -20.73
CA ASP A 63 -7.53 -19.87 -19.60
C ASP A 63 -7.72 -19.11 -18.27
N PRO A 64 -8.89 -19.28 -17.62
CA PRO A 64 -9.16 -18.58 -16.37
C PRO A 64 -8.22 -18.99 -15.23
N VAL A 65 -7.76 -20.24 -15.19
CA VAL A 65 -6.87 -20.72 -14.14
C VAL A 65 -5.51 -20.06 -14.27
N LEU A 66 -4.97 -20.00 -15.47
CA LEU A 66 -3.69 -19.33 -15.73
C LEU A 66 -3.75 -17.85 -15.39
N TYR A 67 -4.83 -17.19 -15.78
CA TYR A 67 -5.04 -15.77 -15.46
C TYR A 67 -5.06 -15.54 -13.93
N ALA A 68 -5.74 -16.41 -13.19
CA ALA A 68 -5.82 -16.31 -11.74
C ALA A 68 -4.44 -16.50 -11.09
N VAL A 69 -3.63 -17.43 -11.61
CA VAL A 69 -2.26 -17.63 -11.11
C VAL A 69 -1.41 -16.39 -11.36
N GLU A 70 -1.49 -15.83 -12.55
CA GLU A 70 -0.75 -14.61 -12.91
C GLU A 70 -1.18 -13.43 -12.04
N LEU A 71 -2.47 -13.29 -11.79
CA LEU A 71 -3.01 -12.23 -10.94
C LEU A 71 -2.52 -12.37 -9.51
N ARG A 72 -2.50 -13.59 -8.97
CA ARG A 72 -1.99 -13.88 -7.64
C ARG A 72 -0.52 -13.48 -7.51
N GLU A 73 0.30 -13.83 -8.50
CA GLU A 73 1.71 -13.46 -8.51
C GLU A 73 1.89 -11.95 -8.54
N ARG A 74 1.08 -11.26 -9.32
CA ARG A 74 1.11 -9.80 -9.40
C ARG A 74 0.74 -9.16 -8.07
N TYR A 75 -0.30 -9.66 -7.42
CA TYR A 75 -0.72 -9.14 -6.10
C TYR A 75 0.33 -9.42 -5.03
N PHE A 76 0.98 -10.58 -5.05
CA PHE A 76 2.10 -10.84 -4.16
C PHE A 76 3.22 -9.83 -4.35
N SER A 77 3.53 -9.51 -5.58
CA SER A 77 4.53 -8.48 -5.88
C SER A 77 4.14 -7.12 -5.30
N TYR A 78 2.90 -6.73 -5.46
CA TYR A 78 2.41 -5.46 -4.91
C TYR A 78 2.43 -5.44 -3.39
N ILE A 79 2.00 -6.51 -2.76
CA ILE A 79 2.06 -6.66 -1.30
C ILE A 79 3.50 -6.49 -0.82
N HIS A 80 4.43 -7.14 -1.49
CA HIS A 80 5.83 -7.08 -1.14
C HIS A 80 6.40 -5.65 -1.26
N ILE A 81 6.05 -4.95 -2.34
CA ILE A 81 6.49 -3.56 -2.54
C ILE A 81 6.00 -2.66 -1.42
N VAL A 82 4.73 -2.78 -1.03
CA VAL A 82 4.14 -1.97 0.05
C VAL A 82 4.85 -2.25 1.38
N GLN A 83 5.11 -3.51 1.69
CA GLN A 83 5.81 -3.91 2.92
C GLN A 83 7.26 -3.47 2.91
N GLU A 84 7.96 -3.67 1.80
CA GLU A 84 9.36 -3.30 1.67
C GLU A 84 9.57 -1.79 1.85
N ALA A 85 8.68 -0.99 1.27
CA ALA A 85 8.74 0.46 1.44
C ALA A 85 8.64 0.85 2.92
N ALA A 86 7.78 0.18 3.68
CA ALA A 86 7.64 0.44 5.12
C ALA A 86 8.89 0.06 5.88
N ASP A 87 9.45 -1.12 5.60
CA ASP A 87 10.65 -1.61 6.27
C ASP A 87 11.86 -0.71 5.96
N GLU A 88 12.00 -0.25 4.73
CA GLU A 88 13.07 0.65 4.34
C GLU A 88 12.90 2.05 4.91
N THR A 89 11.67 2.47 5.20
CA THR A 89 11.42 3.76 5.83
C THR A 89 11.87 3.74 7.28
N ASP A 90 11.41 2.76 8.05
CA ASP A 90 11.80 2.55 9.44
C ASP A 90 11.28 1.19 9.87
N ILE A 91 12.20 0.26 10.12
CA ILE A 91 11.82 -1.12 10.44
C ILE A 91 11.02 -1.23 11.73
N PHE A 92 11.27 -0.35 12.70
CA PHE A 92 10.56 -0.37 13.99
C PHE A 92 9.17 0.24 13.91
N LEU A 93 8.97 1.20 13.00
CA LEU A 93 7.69 1.88 12.84
C LEU A 93 6.90 1.38 11.63
N ALA A 94 7.42 0.38 10.92
CA ALA A 94 6.79 -0.15 9.70
C ALA A 94 5.35 -0.59 9.93
N LYS A 95 5.05 -1.26 11.03
CA LYS A 95 3.69 -1.74 11.31
C LYS A 95 2.68 -0.59 11.46
N TYR A 96 3.12 0.54 12.00
CA TYR A 96 2.25 1.71 12.12
C TYR A 96 2.00 2.37 10.78
N LEU A 97 3.06 2.50 9.97
CA LEU A 97 2.96 3.00 8.60
C LEU A 97 1.99 2.16 7.79
N LEU A 98 2.13 0.84 7.84
CA LEU A 98 1.25 -0.07 7.10
C LEU A 98 -0.21 0.10 7.52
N LYS A 99 -0.47 0.25 8.81
CA LYS A 99 -1.82 0.44 9.31
C LYS A 99 -2.47 1.70 8.73
N ASP A 100 -1.72 2.79 8.68
CA ASP A 100 -2.19 4.05 8.11
C ASP A 100 -2.40 3.93 6.60
N VAL A 101 -1.37 3.55 5.86
CA VAL A 101 -1.39 3.64 4.40
C VAL A 101 -2.31 2.60 3.75
N THR A 102 -2.52 1.46 4.40
CA THR A 102 -3.38 0.40 3.85
C THR A 102 -4.81 0.45 4.35
N GLU A 103 -5.08 1.08 5.50
CA GLU A 103 -6.40 1.10 6.13
C GLU A 103 -6.90 2.50 6.45
N LYS A 104 -6.19 3.55 6.05
CA LYS A 104 -6.53 4.94 6.35
C LYS A 104 -6.67 5.22 7.84
N ARG A 105 -5.79 4.65 8.68
CA ARG A 105 -5.83 4.91 10.11
C ARG A 105 -5.01 6.16 10.43
N PRO A 106 -5.65 7.23 10.93
CA PRO A 106 -4.95 8.49 11.19
C PRO A 106 -4.00 8.38 12.38
N TYR A 107 -3.13 9.39 12.54
CA TYR A 107 -2.18 9.41 13.66
C TYR A 107 -2.88 9.27 15.02
N THR A 108 -4.07 9.86 15.18
CA THR A 108 -4.83 9.73 16.42
C THR A 108 -5.14 8.28 16.77
N TYR A 109 -5.41 7.44 15.78
CA TYR A 109 -5.59 6.01 15.98
C TYR A 109 -4.26 5.34 16.35
N LEU A 110 -3.20 5.67 15.63
CA LEU A 110 -1.87 5.08 15.88
C LEU A 110 -1.38 5.41 17.29
N GLN A 111 -1.65 6.61 17.76
CA GLN A 111 -1.29 7.03 19.11
C GLN A 111 -2.21 6.41 20.16
N GLY A 112 -3.51 6.53 19.99
CA GLY A 112 -4.49 6.15 21.01
C GLY A 112 -4.68 4.64 21.14
N VAL A 113 -4.67 3.92 20.04
CA VAL A 113 -4.93 2.47 20.02
C VAL A 113 -3.64 1.67 19.97
N MET A 114 -2.71 2.05 19.10
CA MET A 114 -1.48 1.28 18.87
C MET A 114 -0.29 1.79 19.70
N GLN A 115 -0.42 2.96 20.31
CA GLN A 115 0.63 3.56 21.15
C GLN A 115 1.95 3.76 20.40
N ILE A 116 1.87 4.36 19.22
CA ILE A 116 3.05 4.62 18.39
C ILE A 116 4.10 5.44 19.19
N PRO A 117 5.37 5.02 19.20
CA PRO A 117 6.41 5.67 20.00
C PRO A 117 7.05 6.87 19.30
N CYS A 118 6.26 7.73 18.67
CA CYS A 118 6.77 8.98 18.10
C CYS A 118 5.67 10.04 18.05
N GLY A 119 6.09 11.30 17.99
CA GLY A 119 5.16 12.42 17.92
C GLY A 119 4.57 12.60 16.53
N ARG A 120 3.53 13.44 16.47
CA ARG A 120 2.79 13.68 15.22
C ARG A 120 3.68 14.23 14.11
N THR A 121 4.49 15.24 14.40
CA THR A 121 5.36 15.85 13.40
C THR A 121 6.37 14.85 12.86
N ALA A 122 7.01 14.09 13.74
CA ALA A 122 7.96 13.05 13.35
C ALA A 122 7.28 11.98 12.48
N TYR A 123 6.07 11.60 12.85
CA TYR A 123 5.32 10.59 12.09
C TYR A 123 5.02 11.07 10.66
N TYR A 124 4.59 12.32 10.48
CA TYR A 124 4.25 12.81 9.16
C TYR A 124 5.48 12.98 8.27
N ILE A 125 6.64 13.29 8.84
CA ILE A 125 7.91 13.28 8.10
C ILE A 125 8.21 11.85 7.63
N LEU A 126 8.03 10.88 8.52
CA LEU A 126 8.22 9.46 8.22
C LEU A 126 7.27 8.98 7.12
N ARG A 127 6.00 9.37 7.20
CA ARG A 127 4.98 9.02 6.21
C ARG A 127 5.34 9.58 4.83
N ARG A 128 5.86 10.79 4.79
CA ARG A 128 6.33 11.41 3.55
C ARG A 128 7.50 10.64 2.94
N LYS A 129 8.45 10.24 3.78
CA LYS A 129 9.57 9.40 3.36
C LYS A 129 9.08 8.06 2.81
N TYR A 130 8.06 7.47 3.43
CA TYR A 130 7.45 6.22 2.96
C TYR A 130 7.00 6.34 1.50
N PHE A 131 6.21 7.35 1.18
CA PHE A 131 5.70 7.51 -0.18
C PHE A 131 6.82 7.83 -1.17
N TRP A 132 7.85 8.53 -0.73
CA TRP A 132 9.03 8.80 -1.55
C TRP A 132 9.77 7.51 -1.91
N ILE A 133 9.94 6.61 -0.95
CA ILE A 133 10.56 5.30 -1.17
C ILE A 133 9.66 4.43 -2.06
N LEU A 134 8.36 4.41 -1.77
CA LEU A 134 7.40 3.64 -2.55
C LEU A 134 7.40 4.08 -4.02
N ASP A 135 7.52 5.38 -4.26
CA ASP A 135 7.62 5.92 -5.62
C ASP A 135 8.78 5.29 -6.39
N LYS A 136 9.92 5.11 -5.73
CA LYS A 136 11.11 4.52 -6.35
C LYS A 136 10.95 3.02 -6.57
N LEU A 137 10.35 2.33 -5.63
CA LEU A 137 10.15 0.88 -5.74
C LEU A 137 9.09 0.52 -6.78
N ARG A 138 8.17 1.42 -7.05
CA ARG A 138 7.05 1.18 -7.95
C ARG A 138 7.24 1.89 -9.29
N ILE A 139 8.40 1.78 -9.85
CA ILE A 139 8.66 2.33 -11.19
C ILE A 139 8.10 1.40 -12.27
#